data_54ea9a764b56efa134218eb5f82fbed8
#
_entry.id   54ea9a764b56efa134218eb5f82fbed8
#
_cell.length_a   1.000
_cell.length_b   1.000
_cell.length_c   1.000
_cell.angle_alpha   90.00
_cell.angle_beta   90.00
_cell.angle_gamma   90.00
#
_symmetry.space_group_name_H-M   'P 1'
#
loop_
_entity.id
_entity.type
_entity.pdbx_description
1 polymer ?
#
loop_
_entity_poly.entity_id
_entity_poly.type
_entity_poly.pdbx_seq_one_letter_code
_entity_poly.pdbx_strand_id
1 'polypeptide(L)'
;GDVYKRQVNYLVLDETDRMLDMGFTPQIEQILNFVPKEHQTLLFSATLPNNILKISQRYLNNPERISVGSLSTPIDKIKQETFEVSQDKKYHELINQLVERSGSILVFVKTKHGADKIVKRLKYDGHKADAIHGNLRQSKRDRVINGFRNGHSRILIATDVAARGLDIPV
;
A
#
# COMPACT_ATOMS: atom_id res chain seq x y z
N GLY A 1 28.56 3.08 -9.29
CA GLY A 1 27.16 2.78 -9.59
C GLY A 1 26.85 2.54 -11.06
N ASP A 2 27.44 3.27 -12.03
CA ASP A 2 27.00 3.22 -13.42
C ASP A 2 27.50 1.99 -14.20
N VAL A 3 28.62 1.38 -13.81
CA VAL A 3 29.17 0.19 -14.48
C VAL A 3 28.21 -1.01 -14.38
N TYR A 4 27.56 -1.21 -13.25
CA TYR A 4 26.63 -2.33 -13.05
C TYR A 4 25.30 -2.11 -13.77
N LYS A 5 24.84 -0.88 -13.96
CA LYS A 5 23.60 -0.57 -14.66
C LYS A 5 23.69 -0.91 -16.15
N ARG A 6 24.89 -0.84 -16.73
CA ARG A 6 25.16 -1.19 -18.14
C ARG A 6 25.17 -2.70 -18.41
N GLN A 7 25.04 -3.53 -17.38
CA GLN A 7 25.01 -4.99 -17.48
C GLN A 7 23.62 -5.57 -17.20
N VAL A 8 22.60 -4.72 -17.09
CA VAL A 8 21.22 -5.16 -16.86
C VAL A 8 20.65 -5.78 -18.12
N ASN A 9 20.32 -7.07 -18.05
CA ASN A 9 19.63 -7.79 -19.13
C ASN A 9 18.12 -7.91 -18.88
N TYR A 10 17.69 -7.79 -17.65
CA TYR A 10 16.29 -7.87 -17.22
C TYR A 10 15.95 -6.70 -16.31
N LEU A 11 14.87 -6.00 -16.64
CA LEU A 11 14.28 -4.97 -15.79
C LEU A 11 12.89 -5.41 -15.37
N VAL A 12 12.64 -5.45 -14.06
CA VAL A 12 11.34 -5.78 -13.51
C VAL A 12 10.75 -4.54 -12.85
N LEU A 13 9.58 -4.11 -13.32
CA LEU A 13 8.76 -3.07 -12.71
C LEU A 13 7.57 -3.75 -12.05
N ASP A 14 7.63 -3.90 -10.73
CA ASP A 14 6.57 -4.53 -9.95
C ASP A 14 5.70 -3.49 -9.25
N GLU A 15 4.42 -3.80 -9.05
CA GLU A 15 3.43 -2.86 -8.49
C GLU A 15 3.44 -1.48 -9.20
N THR A 16 3.49 -1.48 -10.53
CA THR A 16 3.72 -0.27 -11.33
C THR A 16 2.60 0.76 -11.17
N ASP A 17 1.32 0.34 -11.08
CA ASP A 17 0.19 1.23 -10.78
C ASP A 17 0.44 2.02 -9.49
N ARG A 18 0.92 1.34 -8.50
CA ARG A 18 1.24 1.88 -7.19
C ARG A 18 2.39 2.88 -7.21
N MET A 19 3.45 2.57 -7.95
CA MET A 19 4.57 3.50 -8.14
C MET A 19 4.11 4.79 -8.82
N LEU A 20 3.20 4.70 -9.80
CA LEU A 20 2.68 5.88 -10.51
C LEU A 20 1.77 6.71 -9.62
N ASP A 21 0.88 6.08 -8.84
CA ASP A 21 0.02 6.78 -7.88
C ASP A 21 0.82 7.55 -6.82
N MET A 22 2.02 7.07 -6.49
CA MET A 22 2.96 7.75 -5.61
C MET A 22 3.78 8.85 -6.29
N GLY A 23 3.61 9.07 -7.58
CA GLY A 23 4.33 10.09 -8.35
C GLY A 23 5.77 9.70 -8.71
N PHE A 24 6.13 8.41 -8.71
CA PHE A 24 7.48 7.92 -9.07
C PHE A 24 7.75 7.88 -10.59
N THR A 25 6.88 8.44 -11.40
CA THR A 25 7.10 8.51 -12.87
C THR A 25 8.48 9.06 -13.22
N PRO A 26 8.96 10.20 -12.67
CA PRO A 26 10.29 10.73 -13.02
C PRO A 26 11.43 9.77 -12.64
N GLN A 27 11.33 9.07 -11.52
CA GLN A 27 12.35 8.13 -11.06
C GLN A 27 12.38 6.88 -11.94
N ILE A 28 11.22 6.37 -12.35
CA ILE A 28 11.10 5.26 -13.29
C ILE A 28 11.73 5.65 -14.63
N GLU A 29 11.41 6.84 -15.16
CA GLU A 29 12.00 7.36 -16.39
C GLU A 29 13.53 7.50 -16.31
N GLN A 30 14.04 7.99 -15.19
CA GLN A 30 15.48 8.07 -14.97
C GLN A 30 16.13 6.67 -14.98
N ILE A 31 15.55 5.67 -14.33
CA ILE A 31 16.08 4.30 -14.34
C ILE A 31 16.09 3.74 -15.76
N LEU A 32 15.01 3.90 -16.49
CA LEU A 32 14.88 3.42 -17.87
C LEU A 32 15.91 4.07 -18.84
N ASN A 33 16.28 5.33 -18.60
CA ASN A 33 17.31 6.01 -19.38
C ASN A 33 18.73 5.50 -19.10
N PHE A 34 18.96 4.83 -17.97
CA PHE A 34 20.26 4.26 -17.59
C PHE A 34 20.42 2.78 -17.96
N VAL A 35 19.34 2.09 -18.24
CA VAL A 35 19.35 0.69 -18.63
C VAL A 35 19.80 0.56 -20.09
N PRO A 36 20.62 -0.46 -20.46
CA PRO A 36 21.00 -0.71 -21.85
C PRO A 36 19.78 -0.81 -22.77
N LYS A 37 19.93 -0.43 -24.04
CA LYS A 37 18.83 -0.54 -25.02
C LYS A 37 18.38 -1.99 -25.23
N GLU A 38 19.31 -2.92 -25.18
CA GLU A 38 19.07 -4.36 -25.30
C GLU A 38 18.86 -4.96 -23.88
N HIS A 39 17.62 -5.04 -23.46
CA HIS A 39 17.20 -5.71 -22.24
C HIS A 39 15.75 -6.16 -22.36
N GLN A 40 15.34 -7.14 -21.56
CA GLN A 40 13.95 -7.52 -21.42
C GLN A 40 13.32 -6.76 -20.26
N THR A 41 12.15 -6.15 -20.49
CA THR A 41 11.38 -5.51 -19.43
C THR A 41 10.15 -6.35 -19.09
N LEU A 42 9.95 -6.61 -17.80
CA LEU A 42 8.73 -7.21 -17.24
C LEU A 42 8.02 -6.14 -16.40
N LEU A 43 6.74 -5.92 -16.70
CA LEU A 43 5.91 -4.97 -15.98
C LEU A 43 4.76 -5.72 -15.32
N PHE A 44 4.68 -5.64 -13.98
CA PHE A 44 3.59 -6.19 -13.19
C PHE A 44 2.75 -5.07 -12.58
N SER A 45 1.43 -5.23 -12.68
CA SER A 45 0.48 -4.25 -12.16
C SER A 45 -0.83 -4.93 -11.81
N ALA A 46 -1.44 -4.57 -10.69
CA ALA A 46 -2.75 -5.08 -10.31
C ALA A 46 -3.87 -4.45 -11.14
N THR A 47 -3.66 -3.21 -11.60
CA THR A 47 -4.61 -2.46 -12.43
C THR A 47 -3.92 -1.94 -13.70
N LEU A 48 -4.70 -1.65 -14.74
CA LEU A 48 -4.19 -1.11 -16.01
C LEU A 48 -4.86 0.22 -16.38
N PRO A 49 -4.74 1.27 -15.57
CA PRO A 49 -5.22 2.59 -15.92
C PRO A 49 -4.41 3.18 -17.09
N ASN A 50 -4.93 4.24 -17.72
CA ASN A 50 -4.34 4.85 -18.89
C ASN A 50 -2.87 5.31 -18.74
N ASN A 51 -2.46 5.70 -17.54
CA ASN A 51 -1.07 6.06 -17.23
C ASN A 51 -0.13 4.86 -17.30
N ILE A 52 -0.55 3.66 -16.85
CA ILE A 52 0.20 2.41 -16.99
C ILE A 52 0.32 2.02 -18.48
N LEU A 53 -0.78 2.10 -19.23
CA LEU A 53 -0.75 1.82 -20.65
C LEU A 53 0.22 2.72 -21.40
N LYS A 54 0.28 4.02 -21.09
CA LYS A 54 1.25 4.95 -21.67
C LYS A 54 2.71 4.55 -21.37
N ILE A 55 3.00 4.15 -20.13
CA ILE A 55 4.35 3.68 -19.76
C ILE A 55 4.68 2.39 -20.49
N SER A 56 3.76 1.43 -20.53
CA SER A 56 3.99 0.18 -21.24
C SER A 56 4.26 0.42 -22.74
N GLN A 57 3.49 1.26 -23.41
CA GLN A 57 3.70 1.61 -24.82
C GLN A 57 5.03 2.32 -25.08
N ARG A 58 5.50 3.12 -24.12
CA ARG A 58 6.74 3.90 -24.28
C ARG A 58 8.00 3.09 -24.02
N TYR A 59 7.96 2.15 -23.09
CA TYR A 59 9.15 1.49 -22.56
C TYR A 59 9.21 -0.02 -22.78
N LEU A 60 8.11 -0.66 -23.19
CA LEU A 60 8.11 -2.06 -23.56
C LEU A 60 8.18 -2.19 -25.08
N ASN A 61 8.96 -3.15 -25.55
CA ASN A 61 9.08 -3.44 -26.98
C ASN A 61 8.23 -4.68 -27.31
N ASN A 62 7.15 -4.47 -28.06
CA ASN A 62 6.21 -5.52 -28.47
C ASN A 62 5.86 -6.51 -27.33
N PRO A 63 5.30 -6.02 -26.20
CA PRO A 63 5.11 -6.83 -25.01
C PRO A 63 4.01 -7.88 -25.21
N GLU A 64 4.24 -9.09 -24.73
CA GLU A 64 3.19 -10.07 -24.48
C GLU A 64 2.37 -9.65 -23.26
N ARG A 65 1.05 -9.66 -23.40
CA ARG A 65 0.14 -9.29 -22.31
C ARG A 65 -0.50 -10.53 -21.71
N ILE A 66 -0.16 -10.80 -20.44
CA ILE A 66 -0.74 -11.90 -19.68
C ILE A 66 -1.63 -11.30 -18.59
N SER A 67 -2.91 -11.73 -18.52
CA SER A 67 -3.86 -11.28 -17.52
C SER A 67 -4.40 -12.49 -16.75
N VAL A 68 -4.38 -12.40 -15.43
CA VAL A 68 -4.91 -13.43 -14.54
C VAL A 68 -6.08 -12.84 -13.77
N GLY A 69 -7.27 -13.42 -13.94
CA GLY A 69 -8.50 -12.95 -13.29
C GLY A 69 -9.14 -11.72 -13.95
N SER A 70 -10.20 -11.21 -13.34
CA SER A 70 -10.93 -10.02 -13.76
C SER A 70 -10.26 -8.76 -13.21
N LEU A 71 -9.83 -7.85 -14.07
CA LEU A 71 -9.02 -6.66 -13.75
C LEU A 71 -9.76 -5.58 -12.91
N SER A 72 -11.03 -5.74 -12.61
CA SER A 72 -11.83 -4.65 -12.02
C SER A 72 -12.96 -5.05 -11.09
N THR A 73 -13.14 -6.32 -10.78
CA THR A 73 -14.23 -6.74 -9.87
C THR A 73 -13.66 -6.87 -8.46
N PRO A 74 -14.17 -6.10 -7.48
CA PRO A 74 -13.93 -6.39 -6.07
C PRO A 74 -14.36 -7.84 -5.81
N ILE A 75 -13.65 -8.54 -4.94
CA ILE A 75 -14.05 -9.90 -4.55
C ILE A 75 -15.47 -9.77 -3.99
N ASP A 76 -16.45 -10.46 -4.60
CA ASP A 76 -17.88 -10.40 -4.23
C ASP A 76 -18.16 -10.69 -2.74
N LYS A 77 -17.16 -11.23 -2.05
CA LYS A 77 -17.23 -11.55 -0.61
C LYS A 77 -16.93 -10.39 0.32
N ILE A 78 -16.49 -9.22 -0.20
CA ILE A 78 -16.14 -8.07 0.63
C ILE A 78 -17.36 -7.17 0.77
N LYS A 79 -17.93 -7.11 1.97
CA LYS A 79 -18.97 -6.13 2.31
C LYS A 79 -18.35 -4.73 2.39
N GLN A 80 -18.81 -3.82 1.52
CA GLN A 80 -18.37 -2.44 1.50
C GLN A 80 -19.49 -1.53 2.03
N GLU A 81 -19.13 -0.62 2.94
CA GLU A 81 -20.06 0.34 3.53
C GLU A 81 -19.42 1.73 3.47
N THR A 82 -20.23 2.74 3.16
CA THR A 82 -19.79 4.14 3.09
C THR A 82 -20.60 4.97 4.08
N PHE A 83 -19.90 5.76 4.89
CA PHE A 83 -20.49 6.65 5.88
C PHE A 83 -20.13 8.10 5.56
N GLU A 84 -21.12 8.95 5.38
CA GLU A 84 -20.91 10.39 5.28
C GLU A 84 -20.84 11.00 6.68
N VAL A 85 -19.66 11.51 7.05
CA VAL A 85 -19.39 11.99 8.41
C VAL A 85 -18.61 13.30 8.39
N SER A 86 -19.07 14.29 9.17
CA SER A 86 -18.33 15.54 9.36
C SER A 86 -17.00 15.28 10.10
N GLN A 87 -16.00 16.15 9.88
CA GLN A 87 -14.63 15.96 10.37
C GLN A 87 -14.55 15.83 11.90
N ASP A 88 -15.37 16.57 12.63
CA ASP A 88 -15.46 16.53 14.09
C ASP A 88 -16.05 15.21 14.62
N LYS A 89 -16.95 14.58 13.87
CA LYS A 89 -17.60 13.32 14.21
C LYS A 89 -16.84 12.07 13.79
N LYS A 90 -15.79 12.17 12.96
CA LYS A 90 -15.05 11.02 12.46
C LYS A 90 -14.51 10.09 13.54
N TYR A 91 -14.02 10.64 14.64
CA TYR A 91 -13.53 9.81 15.74
C TYR A 91 -14.66 9.08 16.45
N HIS A 92 -15.79 9.73 16.66
CA HIS A 92 -16.96 9.09 17.25
C HIS A 92 -17.46 7.94 16.40
N GLU A 93 -17.54 8.16 15.08
CA GLU A 93 -17.89 7.10 14.14
C GLU A 93 -16.88 5.95 14.14
N LEU A 94 -15.58 6.24 14.23
CA LEU A 94 -14.57 5.19 14.40
C LEU A 94 -14.87 4.34 15.65
N ILE A 95 -15.19 4.95 16.79
CA ILE A 95 -15.53 4.20 17.99
C ILE A 95 -16.78 3.33 17.81
N ASN A 96 -17.83 3.84 17.16
CA ASN A 96 -19.02 3.06 16.83
C ASN A 96 -18.65 1.82 16.04
N GLN A 97 -17.85 2.00 14.97
CA GLN A 97 -17.38 0.91 14.12
C GLN A 97 -16.51 -0.11 14.86
N LEU A 98 -15.72 0.32 15.84
CA LEU A 98 -14.91 -0.56 16.71
C LEU A 98 -15.77 -1.38 17.68
N VAL A 99 -16.89 -0.85 18.12
CA VAL A 99 -17.84 -1.55 19.01
C VAL A 99 -18.66 -2.58 18.23
N GLU A 100 -19.13 -2.22 17.04
CA GLU A 100 -19.97 -3.08 16.20
C GLU A 100 -19.22 -4.27 15.59
N ARG A 101 -17.88 -4.16 15.43
CA ARG A 101 -17.08 -5.18 14.77
C ARG A 101 -16.24 -5.98 15.75
N SER A 102 -16.15 -7.28 15.52
CA SER A 102 -15.23 -8.19 16.22
C SER A 102 -13.96 -8.40 15.38
N GLY A 103 -12.95 -9.05 15.99
CA GLY A 103 -11.70 -9.40 15.31
C GLY A 103 -10.72 -8.25 15.14
N SER A 104 -9.74 -8.45 14.27
CA SER A 104 -8.69 -7.48 13.97
C SER A 104 -9.20 -6.38 13.05
N ILE A 105 -8.82 -5.13 13.31
CA ILE A 105 -9.29 -3.96 12.55
C ILE A 105 -8.08 -3.17 12.07
N LEU A 106 -8.01 -2.94 10.75
CA LEU A 106 -7.02 -2.08 10.11
C LEU A 106 -7.70 -0.78 9.69
N VAL A 107 -7.15 0.34 10.15
CA VAL A 107 -7.66 1.70 9.86
C VAL A 107 -6.62 2.47 9.07
N PHE A 108 -6.98 2.90 7.86
CA PHE A 108 -6.13 3.74 7.04
C PHE A 108 -6.32 5.22 7.34
N VAL A 109 -5.20 5.93 7.45
CA VAL A 109 -5.19 7.38 7.68
C VAL A 109 -4.20 8.07 6.74
N LYS A 110 -4.49 9.32 6.41
CA LYS A 110 -3.71 10.08 5.42
C LYS A 110 -2.29 10.39 5.89
N THR A 111 -2.07 10.64 7.20
CA THR A 111 -0.80 11.16 7.70
C THR A 111 -0.26 10.37 8.89
N LYS A 112 1.08 10.31 9.02
CA LYS A 112 1.77 9.70 10.15
C LYS A 112 1.38 10.33 11.51
N HIS A 113 1.26 11.67 11.55
CA HIS A 113 0.83 12.37 12.76
C HIS A 113 -0.63 12.07 13.11
N GLY A 114 -1.49 11.89 12.09
CA GLY A 114 -2.86 11.43 12.28
C GLY A 114 -2.91 10.03 12.89
N ALA A 115 -2.05 9.12 12.43
CA ALA A 115 -1.94 7.78 12.98
C ALA A 115 -1.57 7.80 14.47
N ASP A 116 -0.51 8.51 14.83
CA ASP A 116 -0.07 8.61 16.22
C ASP A 116 -1.11 9.26 17.12
N LYS A 117 -1.77 10.33 16.66
CA LYS A 117 -2.82 11.02 17.40
C LYS A 117 -4.02 10.11 17.69
N ILE A 118 -4.48 9.35 16.68
CA ILE A 118 -5.59 8.42 16.84
C ILE A 118 -5.21 7.30 17.79
N VAL A 119 -4.04 6.70 17.65
CA VAL A 119 -3.58 5.64 18.57
C VAL A 119 -3.49 6.13 20.01
N LYS A 120 -2.94 7.34 20.24
CA LYS A 120 -2.88 7.93 21.58
C LYS A 120 -4.27 8.06 22.20
N ARG A 121 -5.26 8.53 21.43
CA ARG A 121 -6.63 8.69 21.88
C ARG A 121 -7.32 7.35 22.12
N LEU A 122 -7.15 6.38 21.22
CA LEU A 122 -7.68 5.02 21.38
C LEU A 122 -7.14 4.33 22.63
N LYS A 123 -5.84 4.49 22.92
CA LYS A 123 -5.22 3.95 24.13
C LYS A 123 -5.77 4.62 25.42
N TYR A 124 -6.02 5.93 25.36
CA TYR A 124 -6.66 6.66 26.45
C TYR A 124 -8.07 6.14 26.71
N ASP A 125 -8.82 5.82 25.65
CA ASP A 125 -10.17 5.26 25.73
C ASP A 125 -10.18 3.73 26.01
N GLY A 126 -9.01 3.14 26.36
CA GLY A 126 -8.88 1.74 26.77
C GLY A 126 -8.73 0.72 25.63
N HIS A 127 -8.58 1.16 24.40
CA HIS A 127 -8.42 0.26 23.26
C HIS A 127 -6.97 -0.18 23.04
N LYS A 128 -6.75 -1.46 22.68
CA LYS A 128 -5.44 -1.98 22.28
C LYS A 128 -5.18 -1.63 20.82
N ALA A 129 -4.47 -0.54 20.58
CA ALA A 129 -4.18 -0.01 19.26
C ALA A 129 -2.70 0.31 19.08
N ASP A 130 -2.16 0.08 17.89
CA ASP A 130 -0.82 0.49 17.51
C ASP A 130 -0.82 1.22 16.14
N ALA A 131 0.23 2.01 15.88
CA ALA A 131 0.41 2.72 14.62
C ALA A 131 1.51 2.08 13.78
N ILE A 132 1.32 2.09 12.44
CA ILE A 132 2.37 1.76 11.48
C ILE A 132 2.47 2.85 10.40
N HIS A 133 3.63 3.48 10.28
CA HIS A 133 3.91 4.54 9.30
C HIS A 133 5.41 4.65 9.01
N GLY A 134 5.78 5.42 7.97
CA GLY A 134 7.13 5.47 7.43
C GLY A 134 8.23 5.97 8.39
N ASN A 135 7.88 6.64 9.49
CA ASN A 135 8.88 7.10 10.49
C ASN A 135 9.27 6.03 11.51
N LEU A 136 8.64 4.86 11.49
CA LEU A 136 9.01 3.78 12.40
C LEU A 136 10.28 3.08 11.92
N ARG A 137 11.21 2.81 12.84
CA ARG A 137 12.35 1.93 12.58
C ARG A 137 11.86 0.51 12.27
N GLN A 138 12.59 -0.24 11.45
CA GLN A 138 12.18 -1.58 11.01
C GLN A 138 11.85 -2.50 12.19
N SER A 139 12.69 -2.56 13.21
CA SER A 139 12.45 -3.38 14.40
C SER A 139 11.15 -3.07 15.14
N LYS A 140 10.72 -1.79 15.13
CA LYS A 140 9.44 -1.39 15.71
C LYS A 140 8.28 -1.78 14.81
N ARG A 141 8.44 -1.68 13.48
CA ARG A 141 7.44 -2.15 12.50
C ARG A 141 7.17 -3.65 12.69
N ASP A 142 8.23 -4.45 12.75
CA ASP A 142 8.13 -5.90 12.91
C ASP A 142 7.42 -6.27 14.22
N ARG A 143 7.75 -5.56 15.32
CA ARG A 143 7.07 -5.74 16.60
C ARG A 143 5.57 -5.41 16.54
N VAL A 144 5.21 -4.31 15.89
CA VAL A 144 3.81 -3.88 15.73
C VAL A 144 3.03 -4.89 14.89
N ILE A 145 3.60 -5.33 13.76
CA ILE A 145 2.97 -6.32 12.88
C ILE A 145 2.77 -7.65 13.61
N ASN A 146 3.81 -8.14 14.29
CA ASN A 146 3.73 -9.38 15.06
C ASN A 146 2.72 -9.25 16.23
N GLY A 147 2.68 -8.11 16.90
CA GLY A 147 1.70 -7.82 17.92
C GLY A 147 0.26 -7.85 17.39
N PHE A 148 0.02 -7.30 16.22
CA PHE A 148 -1.28 -7.32 15.56
C PHE A 148 -1.67 -8.74 15.11
N ARG A 149 -0.75 -9.48 14.48
CA ARG A 149 -0.97 -10.88 14.06
C ARG A 149 -1.29 -11.80 15.25
N ASN A 150 -0.64 -11.60 16.39
CA ASN A 150 -0.80 -12.41 17.58
C ASN A 150 -1.95 -11.91 18.49
N GLY A 151 -2.74 -10.92 18.06
CA GLY A 151 -3.87 -10.40 18.82
C GLY A 151 -3.52 -9.53 20.05
N HIS A 152 -2.23 -9.16 20.24
CA HIS A 152 -1.83 -8.24 21.31
C HIS A 152 -2.42 -6.84 21.09
N SER A 153 -2.50 -6.41 19.83
CA SER A 153 -3.21 -5.20 19.41
C SER A 153 -4.36 -5.60 18.49
N ARG A 154 -5.57 -5.23 18.84
CA ARG A 154 -6.75 -5.47 18.01
C ARG A 154 -6.86 -4.50 16.86
N ILE A 155 -6.34 -3.27 17.04
CA ILE A 155 -6.51 -2.16 16.11
C ILE A 155 -5.14 -1.73 15.60
N LEU A 156 -4.97 -1.70 14.27
CA LEU A 156 -3.77 -1.18 13.62
C LEU A 156 -4.12 0.06 12.81
N ILE A 157 -3.56 1.20 13.18
CA ILE A 157 -3.71 2.45 12.44
C ILE A 157 -2.53 2.60 11.48
N ALA A 158 -2.78 2.65 10.19
CA ALA A 158 -1.75 2.61 9.16
C ALA A 158 -1.85 3.80 8.19
N THR A 159 -0.70 4.25 7.67
CA THR A 159 -0.70 5.05 6.44
C THR A 159 -0.60 4.11 5.24
N ASP A 160 -1.18 4.48 4.09
CA ASP A 160 -1.18 3.65 2.87
C ASP A 160 0.20 3.09 2.52
N VAL A 161 1.22 3.93 2.54
CA VAL A 161 2.60 3.53 2.22
C VAL A 161 3.13 2.48 3.18
N ALA A 162 2.81 2.58 4.46
CA ALA A 162 3.34 1.69 5.48
C ALA A 162 2.58 0.36 5.60
N ALA A 163 1.32 0.35 5.21
CA ALA A 163 0.49 -0.87 5.22
C ALA A 163 0.72 -1.76 3.99
N ARG A 164 1.41 -1.26 2.99
CA ARG A 164 1.71 -2.00 1.76
C ARG A 164 2.62 -3.18 2.04
N GLY A 165 2.29 -4.34 1.45
CA GLY A 165 3.03 -5.57 1.64
C GLY A 165 2.88 -6.18 3.05
N LEU A 166 1.94 -5.69 3.86
CA LEU A 166 1.57 -6.36 5.09
C LEU A 166 0.73 -7.59 4.76
N ASP A 167 1.35 -8.76 4.87
CA ASP A 167 0.62 -10.02 4.89
C ASP A 167 -0.01 -10.16 6.28
N ILE A 168 -1.30 -9.87 6.37
CA ILE A 168 -2.10 -9.99 7.60
C ILE A 168 -3.06 -11.15 7.36
N PRO A 169 -2.82 -12.31 7.96
CA PRO A 169 -3.78 -13.40 7.89
C PRO A 169 -5.10 -12.97 8.53
N VAL A 170 -6.18 -13.12 7.79
CA VAL A 170 -7.57 -12.87 8.23
C VAL A 170 -8.11 -14.12 8.91
#